data_8a988aef4f584d0b72194e35f453550e
#
_entry.id   8a988aef4f584d0b72194e35f453550e
#
_cell.length_a   1.000
_cell.length_b   1.000
_cell.length_c   1.000
_cell.angle_alpha   90.00
_cell.angle_beta   90.00
_cell.angle_gamma   90.00
#
_symmetry.space_group_name_H-M   'P 1'
#
loop_
_entity.id
_entity.type
_entity.pdbx_description
1 polymer ?
#
loop_
_entity_poly.entity_id
_entity_poly.type
_entity_poly.pdbx_seq_one_letter_code
_entity_poly.pdbx_strand_id
1 'polypeptide(L)'
;GNRVRAWFEGESFVEMMDIPQVESEYAVEFSTGPMLKFTTHNDFLHYFSQAGYNGSGYRGGEGDYEFTIMSMSAAFDEIILRGIKTGNRIRLTPLSGEYTPESYIASVIADQQAQSRRSFRVMANGEQVATIDRPSGIYLSNFPQYAASKVWTIHYTYQELAFDSAGQQIFDSENNPVYRTVEVDDPLCVIYLPGNIMKLYAPYAFKGDVIPMLGGQTMQTFQWQLGVTSASDSYVCRDSFFDFQLVP
;
A
#
# COMPACT_ATOMS: atom_id res chain seq x y z
N GLY A 1 -7.53 32.24 -8.74
CA GLY A 1 -6.95 31.06 -9.35
C GLY A 1 -7.23 29.82 -8.49
N ASN A 2 -7.23 28.68 -9.12
CA ASN A 2 -7.42 27.42 -8.41
C ASN A 2 -6.14 27.09 -7.66
N ARG A 3 -6.18 27.09 -6.35
CA ARG A 3 -5.02 26.79 -5.51
C ARG A 3 -5.17 25.42 -4.86
N VAL A 4 -4.04 24.73 -4.70
CA VAL A 4 -3.90 23.49 -3.96
C VAL A 4 -2.80 23.64 -2.94
N ARG A 5 -3.02 23.07 -1.76
CA ARG A 5 -2.01 22.89 -0.74
C ARG A 5 -1.87 21.40 -0.48
N ALA A 6 -0.64 20.92 -0.37
CA ALA A 6 -0.33 19.53 -0.12
C ALA A 6 0.29 19.34 1.26
N TRP A 7 0.01 18.20 1.86
CA TRP A 7 0.61 17.73 3.11
C TRP A 7 1.16 16.33 2.87
N PHE A 8 2.21 15.97 3.57
CA PHE A 8 2.89 14.72 3.42
C PHE A 8 3.40 14.19 4.76
N GLU A 9 3.36 12.88 4.99
CA GLU A 9 3.70 12.26 6.27
C GLU A 9 5.21 12.03 6.52
N GLY A 10 6.08 12.40 5.62
CA GLY A 10 7.52 12.19 5.72
C GLY A 10 8.22 13.23 6.59
N GLU A 11 8.38 13.00 7.89
CA GLU A 11 9.10 13.91 8.79
C GLU A 11 10.50 14.24 8.27
N SER A 12 11.29 13.24 7.88
CA SER A 12 12.65 13.43 7.37
C SER A 12 12.72 14.21 6.06
N PHE A 13 11.65 14.25 5.30
CA PHE A 13 11.56 15.02 4.07
C PHE A 13 11.37 16.51 4.36
N VAL A 14 10.53 16.85 5.34
CA VAL A 14 10.28 18.24 5.74
C VAL A 14 11.53 18.83 6.41
N GLU A 15 12.26 18.06 7.19
CA GLU A 15 13.51 18.46 7.83
C GLU A 15 14.65 18.75 6.85
N MET A 16 14.62 18.14 5.65
CA MET A 16 15.60 18.41 4.59
C MET A 16 15.32 19.71 3.83
N MET A 17 14.17 20.32 4.02
CA MET A 17 13.77 21.57 3.36
C MET A 17 13.67 22.70 4.38
N ASP A 18 14.45 23.76 4.20
CA ASP A 18 14.38 24.95 5.05
C ASP A 18 12.98 25.57 5.08
N ILE A 19 12.33 25.68 3.91
CA ILE A 19 10.94 26.17 3.76
C ILE A 19 10.32 25.48 2.54
N PRO A 20 9.52 24.41 2.70
CA PRO A 20 8.90 23.74 1.57
C PRO A 20 7.80 24.60 0.94
N GLN A 21 7.78 24.67 -0.40
CA GLN A 21 6.69 25.28 -1.15
C GLN A 21 5.54 24.26 -1.26
N VAL A 22 4.59 24.35 -0.37
CA VAL A 22 3.46 23.39 -0.26
C VAL A 22 2.20 23.87 -0.95
N GLU A 23 2.17 25.13 -1.41
CA GLU A 23 1.05 25.73 -2.14
C GLU A 23 1.41 25.93 -3.60
N SER A 24 0.50 25.57 -4.48
CA SER A 24 0.65 25.73 -5.93
C SER A 24 -0.70 25.97 -6.59
N GLU A 25 -0.68 26.17 -7.89
CA GLU A 25 -1.89 26.27 -8.70
C GLU A 25 -2.17 24.96 -9.40
N TYR A 26 -3.45 24.67 -9.60
CA TYR A 26 -3.88 23.55 -10.44
C TYR A 26 -4.85 24.04 -11.51
N ALA A 27 -4.92 23.28 -12.61
CA ALA A 27 -5.87 23.48 -13.68
C ALA A 27 -6.60 22.16 -13.97
N VAL A 28 -7.87 22.26 -14.31
CA VAL A 28 -8.62 21.19 -14.96
C VAL A 28 -8.84 21.59 -16.40
N GLU A 29 -8.29 20.80 -17.30
CA GLU A 29 -8.29 21.06 -18.73
C GLU A 29 -8.88 19.88 -19.50
N PHE A 30 -9.31 20.13 -20.73
CA PHE A 30 -9.74 19.08 -21.64
C PHE A 30 -8.80 19.05 -22.83
N SER A 31 -8.06 17.95 -23.00
CA SER A 31 -7.18 17.71 -24.15
C SER A 31 -7.57 16.38 -24.81
N THR A 32 -6.88 15.29 -24.51
CA THR A 32 -7.27 13.93 -24.93
C THR A 32 -8.35 13.30 -24.03
N GLY A 33 -8.80 14.06 -23.03
CA GLY A 33 -9.78 13.75 -22.01
C GLY A 33 -9.70 14.79 -20.90
N PRO A 34 -10.51 14.68 -19.85
CA PRO A 34 -10.42 15.57 -18.70
C PRO A 34 -9.11 15.31 -17.94
N MET A 35 -8.37 16.37 -17.71
CA MET A 35 -7.04 16.32 -17.08
C MET A 35 -6.96 17.22 -15.87
N LEU A 36 -6.32 16.74 -14.81
CA LEU A 36 -5.88 17.54 -13.67
C LEU A 36 -4.37 17.76 -13.79
N LYS A 37 -3.94 19.02 -13.69
CA LYS A 37 -2.53 19.42 -13.75
C LYS A 37 -2.18 20.29 -12.55
N PHE A 38 -1.02 20.05 -11.94
CA PHE A 38 -0.42 20.96 -10.98
C PHE A 38 0.55 21.88 -11.74
N THR A 39 0.11 23.10 -11.99
CA THR A 39 0.72 24.01 -13.01
C THR A 39 1.90 24.81 -12.49
N THR A 40 1.97 25.04 -11.19
CA THR A 40 3.13 25.67 -10.54
C THR A 40 3.81 24.71 -9.58
N HIS A 41 5.09 24.94 -9.32
CA HIS A 41 5.88 24.04 -8.49
C HIS A 41 5.27 23.87 -7.08
N ASN A 42 5.30 22.61 -6.62
CA ASN A 42 4.90 22.20 -5.28
C ASN A 42 5.87 21.10 -4.84
N ASP A 43 6.59 21.30 -3.78
CA ASP A 43 7.63 20.38 -3.35
C ASP A 43 7.13 18.97 -3.05
N PHE A 44 5.88 18.83 -2.62
CA PHE A 44 5.30 17.52 -2.35
C PHE A 44 4.73 16.84 -3.61
N LEU A 45 3.95 17.58 -4.40
CA LEU A 45 3.29 17.02 -5.58
C LEU A 45 4.28 16.75 -6.73
N HIS A 46 5.35 17.54 -6.85
CA HIS A 46 6.36 17.35 -7.89
C HIS A 46 7.55 16.50 -7.45
N TYR A 47 7.69 16.23 -6.15
CA TYR A 47 8.83 15.54 -5.59
C TYR A 47 9.20 14.26 -6.33
N PHE A 48 8.25 13.37 -6.52
CA PHE A 48 8.47 12.08 -7.18
C PHE A 48 8.61 12.18 -8.71
N SER A 49 8.27 13.33 -9.31
CA SER A 49 8.38 13.56 -10.76
C SER A 49 9.66 14.24 -11.18
N GLN A 50 10.46 14.77 -10.24
CA GLN A 50 11.68 15.51 -10.52
C GLN A 50 12.77 14.61 -11.10
N ALA A 51 13.41 15.05 -12.19
CA ALA A 51 14.57 14.39 -12.75
C ALA A 51 15.76 14.46 -11.79
N GLY A 52 16.57 13.42 -11.78
CA GLY A 52 17.73 13.33 -10.88
C GLY A 52 17.39 12.97 -9.43
N TYR A 53 16.11 12.84 -9.11
CA TYR A 53 15.66 12.39 -7.82
C TYR A 53 16.31 11.06 -7.46
N ASN A 54 16.99 11.03 -6.33
CA ASN A 54 17.61 9.82 -5.80
C ASN A 54 18.51 9.04 -6.77
N GLY A 55 19.17 9.75 -7.70
CA GLY A 55 20.04 9.11 -8.70
C GLY A 55 19.31 8.39 -9.84
N SER A 56 17.99 8.51 -9.92
CA SER A 56 17.15 7.82 -10.91
C SER A 56 17.20 8.41 -12.33
N GLY A 57 18.04 9.41 -12.58
CA GLY A 57 18.16 10.09 -13.89
C GLY A 57 16.86 10.80 -14.27
N TYR A 58 16.39 10.59 -15.51
CA TYR A 58 15.16 11.26 -15.98
C TYR A 58 13.86 10.76 -15.34
N ARG A 59 13.85 9.54 -14.83
CA ARG A 59 12.61 8.91 -14.36
C ARG A 59 12.08 9.54 -13.08
N GLY A 60 12.97 10.17 -12.30
CA GLY A 60 12.61 10.62 -10.97
C GLY A 60 12.18 9.45 -10.10
N GLY A 61 11.28 9.68 -9.16
CA GLY A 61 10.64 8.65 -8.32
C GLY A 61 9.39 8.04 -8.95
N GLU A 62 9.29 8.04 -10.28
CA GLU A 62 8.12 7.54 -11.03
C GLU A 62 6.80 8.25 -10.67
N GLY A 63 6.86 9.50 -10.27
CA GLY A 63 5.70 10.35 -10.01
C GLY A 63 5.24 11.13 -11.22
N ASP A 64 4.01 11.60 -11.14
CA ASP A 64 3.37 12.49 -12.11
C ASP A 64 2.88 13.77 -11.43
N TYR A 65 2.75 14.84 -12.18
CA TYR A 65 2.06 16.07 -11.79
C TYR A 65 0.95 16.46 -12.78
N GLU A 66 0.75 15.62 -13.81
CA GLU A 66 -0.34 15.71 -14.78
C GLU A 66 -1.06 14.36 -14.83
N PHE A 67 -2.38 14.40 -14.75
CA PHE A 67 -3.20 13.21 -14.61
C PHE A 67 -4.43 13.28 -15.51
N THR A 68 -4.76 12.17 -16.16
CA THR A 68 -6.10 11.97 -16.75
C THR A 68 -7.07 11.61 -15.62
N ILE A 69 -8.23 12.26 -15.57
CA ILE A 69 -9.34 11.87 -14.69
C ILE A 69 -10.04 10.69 -15.34
N MET A 70 -9.86 9.50 -14.76
CA MET A 70 -10.39 8.25 -15.31
C MET A 70 -11.85 8.03 -14.95
N SER A 71 -12.20 8.35 -13.71
CA SER A 71 -13.57 8.27 -13.21
C SER A 71 -13.76 9.21 -12.03
N MET A 72 -15.02 9.56 -11.81
CA MET A 72 -15.47 10.29 -10.64
C MET A 72 -16.82 9.71 -10.23
N SER A 73 -16.98 9.41 -8.94
CA SER A 73 -18.26 8.92 -8.43
C SER A 73 -19.35 10.00 -8.54
N ALA A 74 -20.59 9.57 -8.67
CA ALA A 74 -21.73 10.49 -8.73
C ALA A 74 -21.90 11.33 -7.44
N ALA A 75 -21.45 10.81 -6.30
CA ALA A 75 -21.45 11.50 -5.01
C ALA A 75 -20.22 12.39 -4.81
N PHE A 76 -19.26 12.40 -5.72
CA PHE A 76 -17.98 13.10 -5.62
C PHE A 76 -17.13 12.67 -4.42
N ASP A 77 -17.32 11.45 -3.94
CA ASP A 77 -16.58 10.87 -2.83
C ASP A 77 -15.39 10.01 -3.28
N GLU A 78 -15.19 9.89 -4.59
CA GLU A 78 -14.03 9.22 -5.18
C GLU A 78 -13.69 9.81 -6.54
N ILE A 79 -12.40 10.07 -6.75
CA ILE A 79 -11.84 10.42 -8.06
C ILE A 79 -10.66 9.49 -8.33
N ILE A 80 -10.64 8.82 -9.48
CA ILE A 80 -9.52 8.02 -9.95
C ILE A 80 -8.75 8.78 -11.01
N LEU A 81 -7.48 8.98 -10.75
CA LEU A 81 -6.54 9.64 -11.63
C LEU A 81 -5.55 8.62 -12.21
N ARG A 82 -5.09 8.89 -13.42
CA ARG A 82 -3.98 8.16 -14.05
C ARG A 82 -2.91 9.14 -14.51
N GLY A 83 -1.69 8.94 -14.05
CA GLY A 83 -0.53 9.72 -14.44
C GLY A 83 -0.24 9.62 -15.94
N ILE A 84 0.10 10.74 -16.56
CA ILE A 84 0.38 10.82 -18.01
C ILE A 84 1.72 10.16 -18.33
N LYS A 85 2.74 10.42 -17.52
CA LYS A 85 4.12 9.95 -17.74
C LYS A 85 4.30 8.49 -17.35
N THR A 86 3.81 8.11 -16.17
CA THR A 86 4.10 6.79 -15.58
C THR A 86 2.94 5.81 -15.69
N GLY A 87 1.71 6.31 -15.88
CA GLY A 87 0.50 5.51 -15.88
C GLY A 87 0.05 5.07 -14.47
N ASN A 88 0.73 5.52 -13.42
CA ASN A 88 0.36 5.25 -12.05
C ASN A 88 -1.05 5.76 -11.73
N ARG A 89 -1.78 5.00 -10.92
CA ARG A 89 -3.13 5.38 -10.49
C ARG A 89 -3.11 6.01 -9.12
N ILE A 90 -3.85 7.11 -8.98
CA ILE A 90 -4.08 7.78 -7.70
C ILE A 90 -5.58 7.78 -7.44
N ARG A 91 -5.96 7.42 -6.24
CA ARG A 91 -7.33 7.51 -5.76
C ARG A 91 -7.42 8.67 -4.78
N LEU A 92 -8.29 9.63 -5.09
CA LEU A 92 -8.62 10.74 -4.19
C LEU A 92 -9.94 10.45 -3.51
N THR A 93 -9.99 10.64 -2.21
CA THR A 93 -11.21 10.57 -1.39
C THR A 93 -11.29 11.79 -0.50
N PRO A 94 -12.48 12.29 -0.17
CA PRO A 94 -12.63 13.40 0.76
C PRO A 94 -12.02 13.08 2.11
N LEU A 95 -11.40 14.06 2.72
CA LEU A 95 -11.01 13.96 4.12
C LEU A 95 -12.27 14.02 4.99
N SER A 96 -12.36 13.14 5.98
CA SER A 96 -13.46 13.19 6.98
C SER A 96 -13.49 14.56 7.66
N GLY A 97 -14.69 15.10 7.87
CA GLY A 97 -14.86 16.39 8.55
C GLY A 97 -14.39 16.44 10.02
N GLU A 98 -13.99 15.28 10.57
CA GLU A 98 -13.39 15.18 11.91
C GLU A 98 -11.93 15.60 11.93
N TYR A 99 -11.27 15.68 10.76
CA TYR A 99 -9.85 15.97 10.63
C TYR A 99 -9.59 17.25 9.85
N THR A 100 -8.62 18.02 10.29
CA THR A 100 -7.86 18.91 9.40
C THR A 100 -6.75 18.12 8.72
N PRO A 101 -6.20 18.57 7.59
CA PRO A 101 -5.06 17.88 6.96
C PRO A 101 -3.89 17.66 7.91
N GLU A 102 -3.56 18.65 8.74
CA GLU A 102 -2.48 18.57 9.73
C GLU A 102 -2.78 17.53 10.81
N SER A 103 -4.00 17.53 11.37
CA SER A 103 -4.38 16.56 12.40
C SER A 103 -4.46 15.13 11.86
N TYR A 104 -4.87 14.98 10.58
CA TYR A 104 -4.86 13.69 9.90
C TYR A 104 -3.43 13.13 9.80
N ILE A 105 -2.50 13.92 9.25
CA ILE A 105 -1.10 13.51 9.11
C ILE A 105 -0.46 13.22 10.48
N ALA A 106 -0.69 14.08 11.48
CA ALA A 106 -0.18 13.85 12.83
C ALA A 106 -0.68 12.53 13.44
N SER A 107 -1.95 12.21 13.25
CA SER A 107 -2.52 10.93 13.70
C SER A 107 -1.87 9.74 13.00
N VAL A 108 -1.71 9.80 11.68
CA VAL A 108 -1.05 8.74 10.90
C VAL A 108 0.40 8.52 11.37
N ILE A 109 1.16 9.60 11.57
CA ILE A 109 2.54 9.53 12.07
C ILE A 109 2.59 8.89 13.47
N ALA A 110 1.70 9.31 14.37
CA ALA A 110 1.62 8.75 15.72
C ALA A 110 1.30 7.24 15.71
N ASP A 111 0.34 6.81 14.89
CA ASP A 111 -0.01 5.41 14.73
C ASP A 111 1.14 4.57 14.16
N GLN A 112 1.91 5.13 13.20
CA GLN A 112 3.09 4.48 12.66
C GLN A 112 4.22 4.34 13.70
N GLN A 113 4.47 5.37 14.49
CA GLN A 113 5.51 5.38 15.53
C GLN A 113 5.15 4.43 16.68
N ALA A 114 3.87 4.34 17.04
CA ALA A 114 3.39 3.38 18.03
C ALA A 114 3.61 1.92 17.61
N GLN A 115 3.69 1.66 16.30
CA GLN A 115 3.91 0.31 15.76
C GLN A 115 5.41 0.01 15.62
N SER A 116 6.02 -0.47 16.71
CA SER A 116 7.43 -0.90 16.73
C SER A 116 7.66 -2.32 16.19
N ARG A 117 6.60 -3.07 15.91
CA ARG A 117 6.68 -4.48 15.51
C ARG A 117 7.22 -4.65 14.10
N ARG A 118 8.11 -5.63 13.91
CA ARG A 118 8.81 -5.87 12.64
C ARG A 118 8.28 -7.07 11.87
N SER A 119 7.60 -7.98 12.53
CA SER A 119 7.03 -9.16 11.91
C SER A 119 5.67 -9.48 12.51
N PHE A 120 4.83 -10.13 11.70
CA PHE A 120 3.52 -10.61 12.10
C PHE A 120 3.31 -12.02 11.56
N ARG A 121 2.64 -12.84 12.34
CA ARG A 121 2.04 -14.08 11.87
C ARG A 121 0.67 -13.75 11.31
N VAL A 122 0.39 -14.21 10.11
CA VAL A 122 -0.95 -14.11 9.52
C VAL A 122 -1.74 -15.33 9.95
N MET A 123 -2.74 -15.10 10.76
CA MET A 123 -3.66 -16.13 11.23
C MET A 123 -4.92 -16.08 10.39
N ALA A 124 -5.46 -17.21 10.00
CA ALA A 124 -6.77 -17.35 9.36
C ALA A 124 -7.56 -18.43 10.09
N ASN A 125 -8.71 -18.08 10.65
CA ASN A 125 -9.54 -18.98 11.46
C ASN A 125 -8.74 -19.71 12.58
N GLY A 126 -7.76 -19.04 13.18
CA GLY A 126 -6.93 -19.57 14.26
C GLY A 126 -5.70 -20.37 13.81
N GLU A 127 -5.50 -20.59 12.51
CA GLU A 127 -4.32 -21.27 11.97
C GLU A 127 -3.35 -20.26 11.34
N GLN A 128 -2.04 -20.48 11.57
CA GLN A 128 -1.02 -19.65 10.92
C GLN A 128 -0.87 -20.05 9.45
N VAL A 129 -1.08 -19.10 8.55
CA VAL A 129 -1.04 -19.33 7.08
C VAL A 129 0.13 -18.64 6.40
N ALA A 130 0.68 -17.60 7.02
CA ALA A 130 1.80 -16.84 6.47
C ALA A 130 2.55 -16.09 7.58
N THR A 131 3.66 -15.47 7.21
CA THR A 131 4.32 -14.42 7.98
C THR A 131 4.44 -13.15 7.13
N ILE A 132 4.46 -12.00 7.80
CA ILE A 132 4.72 -10.71 7.16
C ILE A 132 5.91 -10.08 7.87
N ASP A 133 6.92 -9.69 7.09
CA ASP A 133 8.08 -8.96 7.58
C ASP A 133 8.09 -7.52 7.09
N ARG A 134 8.31 -6.62 8.04
CA ARG A 134 8.52 -5.21 7.76
C ARG A 134 10.01 -4.98 7.48
N PRO A 135 10.38 -4.28 6.41
CA PRO A 135 11.79 -3.98 6.14
C PRO A 135 12.41 -3.21 7.30
N SER A 136 13.64 -3.55 7.65
CA SER A 136 14.39 -2.87 8.70
C SER A 136 14.76 -1.44 8.29
N GLY A 137 14.44 -0.49 9.14
CA GLY A 137 14.31 0.94 8.99
C GLY A 137 15.43 1.82 8.46
N ILE A 138 16.55 1.31 7.98
CA ILE A 138 17.64 2.20 7.50
C ILE A 138 17.31 2.84 6.15
N TYR A 139 16.50 2.21 5.34
CA TYR A 139 16.13 2.73 4.01
C TYR A 139 14.95 3.69 4.03
N LEU A 140 14.17 3.72 5.10
CA LEU A 140 12.93 4.52 5.17
C LEU A 140 13.19 5.98 5.54
N SER A 141 14.27 6.28 6.26
CA SER A 141 14.57 7.65 6.72
C SER A 141 15.20 8.54 5.66
N ASN A 142 15.87 7.94 4.65
CA ASN A 142 16.61 8.70 3.64
C ASN A 142 15.83 8.90 2.33
N PHE A 143 14.67 8.23 2.19
CA PHE A 143 13.90 8.24 0.96
C PHE A 143 12.41 8.39 1.27
N PRO A 144 11.87 9.61 1.16
CA PRO A 144 10.47 9.92 1.44
C PRO A 144 9.46 9.05 0.69
N GLN A 145 9.80 8.60 -0.53
CA GLN A 145 8.95 7.67 -1.30
C GLN A 145 8.69 6.36 -0.56
N TYR A 146 9.59 5.94 0.31
CA TYR A 146 9.42 4.75 1.13
C TYR A 146 8.77 5.04 2.49
N ALA A 147 8.67 6.31 2.87
CA ALA A 147 7.99 6.70 4.10
C ALA A 147 6.47 6.66 3.94
N ALA A 148 5.96 7.09 2.79
CA ALA A 148 4.52 7.13 2.52
C ALA A 148 3.94 5.76 2.18
N SER A 149 4.68 4.91 1.44
CA SER A 149 4.26 3.53 1.12
C SER A 149 5.28 2.55 1.66
N LYS A 150 4.95 1.90 2.76
CA LYS A 150 5.81 0.87 3.33
C LYS A 150 5.56 -0.44 2.60
N VAL A 151 6.60 -0.95 1.96
CA VAL A 151 6.54 -2.26 1.31
C VAL A 151 6.98 -3.29 2.34
N TRP A 152 6.06 -4.13 2.76
CA TRP A 152 6.31 -5.30 3.60
C TRP A 152 6.37 -6.52 2.70
N THR A 153 6.85 -7.64 3.19
CA THR A 153 6.88 -8.89 2.44
C THR A 153 6.06 -9.94 3.16
N ILE A 154 5.13 -10.57 2.45
CA ILE A 154 4.41 -11.73 2.93
C ILE A 154 5.09 -13.00 2.43
N HIS A 155 5.30 -13.95 3.34
CA HIS A 155 5.98 -15.22 3.11
C HIS A 155 5.04 -16.37 3.46
N TYR A 156 4.86 -17.28 2.52
CA TYR A 156 4.13 -18.53 2.75
C TYR A 156 4.47 -19.58 1.68
N THR A 157 3.99 -20.78 1.86
CA THR A 157 4.13 -21.85 0.88
C THR A 157 2.78 -22.44 0.53
N TYR A 158 2.62 -22.95 -0.68
CA TYR A 158 1.47 -23.75 -1.06
C TYR A 158 1.89 -24.94 -1.91
N GLN A 159 0.99 -25.88 -2.08
CA GLN A 159 1.20 -27.06 -2.93
C GLN A 159 0.53 -26.83 -4.28
N GLU A 160 1.22 -27.11 -5.37
CA GLU A 160 0.63 -27.18 -6.70
C GLU A 160 0.97 -28.48 -7.40
N LEU A 161 0.15 -28.87 -8.36
CA LEU A 161 0.40 -30.07 -9.15
C LEU A 161 1.75 -29.93 -9.88
N ALA A 162 2.54 -30.99 -9.83
CA ALA A 162 3.80 -31.05 -10.55
C ALA A 162 3.57 -31.47 -12.01
N PHE A 163 4.27 -30.78 -12.93
CA PHE A 163 4.26 -31.09 -14.37
C PHE A 163 5.68 -31.32 -14.85
N ASP A 164 5.83 -32.22 -15.84
CA ASP A 164 7.10 -32.47 -16.51
C ASP A 164 7.45 -31.37 -17.53
N SER A 165 8.59 -31.49 -18.20
CA SER A 165 9.05 -30.55 -19.22
C SER A 165 8.16 -30.48 -20.47
N ALA A 166 7.29 -31.47 -20.68
CA ALA A 166 6.30 -31.49 -21.76
C ALA A 166 4.93 -30.95 -21.32
N GLY A 167 4.80 -30.48 -20.06
CA GLY A 167 3.56 -29.96 -19.50
C GLY A 167 2.57 -31.05 -19.12
N GLN A 168 3.03 -32.30 -18.94
CA GLN A 168 2.17 -33.41 -18.48
C GLN A 168 2.23 -33.52 -16.95
N GLN A 169 1.10 -33.78 -16.32
CA GLN A 169 1.03 -33.98 -14.87
C GLN A 169 1.84 -35.20 -14.46
N ILE A 170 2.62 -35.06 -13.38
CA ILE A 170 3.44 -36.13 -12.83
C ILE A 170 2.63 -36.92 -11.81
N PHE A 171 2.72 -38.26 -11.89
CA PHE A 171 2.12 -39.18 -10.94
C PHE A 171 3.21 -40.04 -10.30
N ASP A 172 2.98 -40.45 -9.06
CA ASP A 172 3.86 -41.39 -8.35
C ASP A 172 3.66 -42.85 -8.82
N SER A 173 4.37 -43.79 -8.21
CA SER A 173 4.27 -45.21 -8.54
C SER A 173 2.94 -45.86 -8.23
N GLU A 174 2.14 -45.20 -7.39
CA GLU A 174 0.77 -45.62 -7.00
C GLU A 174 -0.30 -44.88 -7.80
N ASN A 175 0.07 -44.12 -8.81
CA ASN A 175 -0.81 -43.30 -9.66
C ASN A 175 -1.49 -42.14 -8.91
N ASN A 176 -0.88 -41.64 -7.83
CA ASN A 176 -1.36 -40.44 -7.16
C ASN A 176 -0.68 -39.20 -7.79
N PRO A 177 -1.39 -38.05 -7.87
CA PRO A 177 -0.79 -36.81 -8.31
C PRO A 177 0.38 -36.39 -7.44
N VAL A 178 1.51 -36.04 -8.08
CA VAL A 178 2.64 -35.46 -7.38
C VAL A 178 2.44 -33.96 -7.25
N TYR A 179 2.73 -33.42 -6.06
CA TYR A 179 2.69 -32.00 -5.78
C TYR A 179 4.10 -31.45 -5.53
N ARG A 180 4.31 -30.20 -5.91
CA ARG A 180 5.51 -29.46 -5.55
C ARG A 180 5.16 -28.32 -4.61
N THR A 181 6.06 -28.02 -3.70
CA THR A 181 5.95 -26.85 -2.82
C THR A 181 6.40 -25.59 -3.57
N VAL A 182 5.59 -24.58 -3.57
CA VAL A 182 5.90 -23.24 -4.10
C VAL A 182 6.06 -22.29 -2.94
N GLU A 183 7.21 -21.61 -2.91
CA GLU A 183 7.46 -20.51 -1.97
C GLU A 183 6.96 -19.23 -2.59
N VAL A 184 6.32 -18.37 -1.76
CA VAL A 184 5.81 -17.06 -2.15
C VAL A 184 6.41 -16.00 -1.25
N ASP A 185 7.01 -14.99 -1.89
CA ASP A 185 7.53 -13.78 -1.29
C ASP A 185 6.94 -12.59 -2.04
N ASP A 186 5.73 -12.17 -1.65
CA ASP A 186 5.04 -11.09 -2.34
C ASP A 186 5.16 -9.76 -1.59
N PRO A 187 5.34 -8.63 -2.30
CA PRO A 187 5.35 -7.32 -1.70
C PRO A 187 3.93 -6.87 -1.31
N LEU A 188 3.79 -6.33 -0.11
CA LEU A 188 2.57 -5.70 0.39
C LEU A 188 2.83 -4.21 0.60
N CYS A 189 2.17 -3.35 -0.18
CA CYS A 189 2.21 -1.91 0.05
C CYS A 189 1.23 -1.56 1.16
N VAL A 190 1.75 -1.06 2.28
CA VAL A 190 0.99 -0.77 3.50
C VAL A 190 0.85 0.73 3.68
N ILE A 191 -0.37 1.19 3.92
CA ILE A 191 -0.69 2.56 4.31
C ILE A 191 -1.34 2.55 5.70
N TYR A 192 -1.08 3.60 6.48
CA TYR A 192 -1.73 3.83 7.75
C TYR A 192 -2.80 4.89 7.60
N LEU A 193 -3.91 4.69 8.29
CA LEU A 193 -5.01 5.64 8.38
C LEU A 193 -5.22 5.97 9.86
N PRO A 194 -5.77 7.16 10.19
CA PRO A 194 -6.05 7.52 11.58
C PRO A 194 -6.92 6.49 12.29
N GLY A 195 -6.72 6.34 13.59
CA GLY A 195 -7.46 5.40 14.42
C GLY A 195 -6.87 3.99 14.45
N ASN A 196 -5.55 3.86 14.29
CA ASN A 196 -4.84 2.58 14.33
C ASN A 196 -5.32 1.60 13.24
N ILE A 197 -5.61 2.14 12.06
CA ILE A 197 -5.98 1.34 10.90
C ILE A 197 -4.75 1.17 10.00
N MET A 198 -4.46 -0.07 9.64
CA MET A 198 -3.50 -0.43 8.62
C MET A 198 -4.25 -0.95 7.40
N LYS A 199 -3.90 -0.48 6.21
CA LYS A 199 -4.56 -0.88 4.97
C LYS A 199 -3.53 -1.29 3.93
N LEU A 200 -3.78 -2.39 3.21
CA LEU A 200 -3.04 -2.73 2.01
C LEU A 200 -3.52 -1.85 0.86
N TYR A 201 -2.61 -1.35 0.05
CA TYR A 201 -2.93 -0.52 -1.12
C TYR A 201 -3.90 -1.22 -2.08
N ALA A 202 -3.72 -2.52 -2.28
CA ALA A 202 -4.65 -3.37 -3.01
C ALA A 202 -5.03 -4.58 -2.15
N PRO A 203 -6.24 -5.14 -2.32
CA PRO A 203 -6.62 -6.38 -1.66
C PRO A 203 -5.61 -7.49 -2.01
N TYR A 204 -5.17 -8.23 -1.02
CA TYR A 204 -4.27 -9.37 -1.21
C TYR A 204 -5.05 -10.68 -1.18
N ALA A 205 -4.90 -11.46 -2.24
CA ALA A 205 -5.42 -12.81 -2.36
C ALA A 205 -4.27 -13.82 -2.28
N PHE A 206 -4.42 -14.84 -1.45
CA PHE A 206 -3.45 -15.93 -1.38
C PHE A 206 -3.44 -16.74 -2.67
N LYS A 207 -2.24 -17.14 -3.11
CA LYS A 207 -2.03 -18.04 -4.25
C LYS A 207 -2.16 -19.50 -3.80
N GLY A 208 -2.62 -20.34 -4.69
CA GLY A 208 -2.77 -21.77 -4.40
C GLY A 208 -3.84 -22.09 -3.35
N ASP A 209 -3.85 -23.34 -2.93
CA ASP A 209 -4.75 -23.83 -1.89
C ASP A 209 -4.08 -23.76 -0.51
N VAL A 210 -3.66 -22.55 -0.09
CA VAL A 210 -3.03 -22.34 1.23
C VAL A 210 -3.96 -22.79 2.35
N ILE A 211 -5.24 -22.48 2.19
CA ILE A 211 -6.35 -23.07 2.94
C ILE A 211 -7.45 -23.39 1.93
N PRO A 212 -7.93 -24.62 1.84
CA PRO A 212 -8.94 -25.04 0.86
C PRO A 212 -10.23 -24.21 0.89
N MET A 213 -10.51 -23.56 2.01
CA MET A 213 -11.69 -22.72 2.21
C MET A 213 -11.48 -21.24 1.86
N LEU A 214 -10.25 -20.78 1.60
CA LEU A 214 -9.97 -19.36 1.31
C LEU A 214 -10.45 -18.92 -0.08
N GLY A 215 -10.84 -19.81 -0.95
CA GLY A 215 -11.30 -19.65 -2.33
C GLY A 215 -11.60 -18.22 -2.79
N GLY A 216 -10.55 -17.45 -3.13
CA GLY A 216 -10.69 -16.09 -3.59
C GLY A 216 -10.93 -15.03 -2.51
N GLN A 217 -10.89 -15.37 -1.23
CA GLN A 217 -10.98 -14.37 -0.16
C GLN A 217 -9.74 -13.50 -0.11
N THR A 218 -9.95 -12.22 0.13
CA THR A 218 -8.89 -11.23 0.18
C THR A 218 -8.83 -10.59 1.56
N MET A 219 -7.65 -10.09 1.91
CA MET A 219 -7.45 -9.24 3.08
C MET A 219 -6.99 -7.86 2.61
N GLN A 220 -7.48 -6.79 3.23
CA GLN A 220 -7.07 -5.43 2.88
C GLN A 220 -6.99 -4.49 4.06
N THR A 221 -8.03 -4.36 4.87
CA THR A 221 -8.14 -3.36 5.93
C THR A 221 -8.09 -4.02 7.30
N PHE A 222 -7.17 -3.58 8.14
CA PHE A 222 -6.93 -4.14 9.47
C PHE A 222 -7.07 -3.05 10.53
N GLN A 223 -7.78 -3.37 11.60
CA GLN A 223 -7.93 -2.53 12.79
C GLN A 223 -7.10 -3.11 13.92
N TRP A 224 -6.23 -2.28 14.51
CA TRP A 224 -5.52 -2.68 15.73
C TRP A 224 -6.48 -2.86 16.90
N GLN A 225 -6.36 -3.96 17.58
CA GLN A 225 -7.12 -4.28 18.78
C GLN A 225 -6.16 -4.64 19.92
N LEU A 226 -6.40 -4.03 21.07
CA LEU A 226 -5.71 -4.41 22.31
C LEU A 226 -6.28 -5.72 22.82
N GLY A 227 -5.41 -6.67 23.06
CA GLY A 227 -5.77 -7.91 23.71
C GLY A 227 -5.79 -7.77 25.25
N VAL A 228 -6.06 -8.86 25.93
CA VAL A 228 -6.01 -8.91 27.41
C VAL A 228 -4.59 -8.69 27.93
N THR A 229 -3.61 -9.07 27.13
CA THR A 229 -2.17 -8.83 27.39
C THR A 229 -1.55 -8.28 26.10
N SER A 230 -0.42 -7.60 26.21
CA SER A 230 0.29 -7.08 25.03
C SER A 230 0.74 -8.18 24.03
N ALA A 231 0.79 -9.43 24.47
CA ALA A 231 1.07 -10.59 23.62
C ALA A 231 -0.16 -11.03 22.79
N SER A 232 -1.35 -10.58 23.16
CA SER A 232 -2.59 -10.85 22.43
C SER A 232 -3.12 -9.67 21.63
N ASP A 233 -2.35 -8.57 21.56
CA ASP A 233 -2.65 -7.46 20.66
C ASP A 233 -2.55 -7.93 19.22
N SER A 234 -3.46 -7.50 18.34
CA SER A 234 -3.47 -7.92 16.95
C SER A 234 -4.12 -6.90 16.03
N TYR A 235 -3.82 -6.96 14.75
CA TYR A 235 -4.62 -6.34 13.70
C TYR A 235 -5.69 -7.33 13.23
N VAL A 236 -6.95 -6.94 13.30
CA VAL A 236 -8.09 -7.76 12.85
C VAL A 236 -8.57 -7.25 11.51
N CYS A 237 -8.71 -8.12 10.52
CA CYS A 237 -9.22 -7.78 9.20
C CYS A 237 -10.71 -7.41 9.27
N ARG A 238 -11.07 -6.31 8.60
CA ARG A 238 -12.43 -5.73 8.64
C ARG A 238 -13.25 -6.04 7.41
N ASP A 239 -12.62 -6.41 6.32
CA ASP A 239 -13.23 -6.55 5.00
C ASP A 239 -13.15 -7.98 4.43
N SER A 240 -12.96 -8.96 5.30
CA SER A 240 -13.01 -10.37 4.96
C SER A 240 -14.07 -11.11 5.78
N PHE A 241 -14.67 -12.13 5.18
CA PHE A 241 -15.53 -13.08 5.91
C PHE A 241 -14.71 -14.06 6.75
N PHE A 242 -13.40 -14.17 6.51
CA PHE A 242 -12.48 -14.95 7.33
C PHE A 242 -11.97 -14.13 8.50
N ASP A 243 -11.75 -14.79 9.61
CA ASP A 243 -11.07 -14.22 10.76
C ASP A 243 -9.56 -14.13 10.47
N PHE A 244 -9.18 -13.16 9.62
CA PHE A 244 -7.78 -12.83 9.41
C PHE A 244 -7.27 -11.91 10.51
N GLN A 245 -6.18 -12.31 11.13
CA GLN A 245 -5.50 -11.54 12.15
C GLN A 245 -3.99 -11.48 11.86
N LEU A 246 -3.38 -10.30 12.09
CA LEU A 246 -1.93 -10.15 12.13
C LEU A 246 -1.52 -10.14 13.60
N VAL A 247 -0.88 -11.20 14.05
CA VAL A 247 -0.45 -11.39 15.43
C VAL A 247 1.06 -11.19 15.49
N PRO A 248 1.58 -10.35 16.41
CA PRO A 248 3.00 -10.10 16.56
C PRO A 248 3.80 -11.34 16.88
#